data_a7da826794a7b1a79710e4d5edbd59bd
#
_entry.id   a7da826794a7b1a79710e4d5edbd59bd
#
_cell.length_a   1.000
_cell.length_b   1.000
_cell.length_c   1.000
_cell.angle_alpha   90.00
_cell.angle_beta   90.00
_cell.angle_gamma   90.00
#
_symmetry.space_group_name_H-M   'P 1'
#
loop_
_entity.id
_entity.type
_entity.pdbx_description
1 polymer ?
#
loop_
_entity_poly.entity_id
_entity_poly.type
_entity_poly.pdbx_seq_one_letter_code
_entity_poly.pdbx_strand_id
1 'polypeptide(L)'
;MKILSKRQILMLHAVRAGSLDGLRDEGLLDSAIHAPMQTFGGQELYPSTLEKAARLGYGLIRNHPFADGNKRIGTHAMLVFLAVNGVELTYTQTQLSD
;
A
#
# COMPACT_ATOMS: atom_id res chain seq x y z
N MET A 1 14.54 6.73 1.01
CA MET A 1 13.09 6.66 0.78
C MET A 1 12.39 6.07 2.00
N LYS A 2 11.27 6.66 2.39
CA LYS A 2 10.47 6.17 3.52
C LYS A 2 9.50 5.11 3.03
N ILE A 3 9.48 3.97 3.70
CA ILE A 3 8.53 2.89 3.40
C ILE A 3 7.45 2.84 4.48
N LEU A 4 6.30 2.27 4.14
CA LEU A 4 5.26 2.01 5.13
C LEU A 4 5.52 0.65 5.77
N SER A 5 5.54 0.62 7.09
CA SER A 5 5.72 -0.62 7.83
C SER A 5 4.41 -1.43 7.85
N LYS A 6 4.53 -2.72 8.15
CA LYS A 6 3.36 -3.57 8.36
C LYS A 6 2.43 -2.97 9.40
N ARG A 7 2.98 -2.49 10.51
CA ARG A 7 2.19 -1.87 11.58
C ARG A 7 1.40 -0.67 11.08
N GLN A 8 2.04 0.20 10.28
CA GLN A 8 1.36 1.37 9.73
C GLN A 8 0.19 0.97 8.83
N ILE A 9 0.37 -0.03 7.99
CA ILE A 9 -0.71 -0.50 7.11
C ILE A 9 -1.83 -1.14 7.91
N LEU A 10 -1.51 -1.93 8.93
CA LEU A 10 -2.52 -2.50 9.82
C LEU A 10 -3.34 -1.41 10.52
N MET A 11 -2.69 -0.34 10.95
CA MET A 11 -3.39 0.79 11.59
C MET A 11 -4.27 1.54 10.60
N LEU A 12 -3.78 1.77 9.38
CA LEU A 12 -4.59 2.42 8.35
C LEU A 12 -5.84 1.60 8.03
N HIS A 13 -5.72 0.29 7.96
CA HIS A 13 -6.86 -0.59 7.73
C HIS A 13 -7.81 -0.58 8.93
N ALA A 14 -7.28 -0.64 10.14
CA ALA A 14 -8.08 -0.69 11.36
C ALA A 14 -8.94 0.56 11.57
N VAL A 15 -8.42 1.73 11.22
CA VAL A 15 -9.16 2.99 11.31
C VAL A 15 -10.46 2.91 10.50
N ARG A 16 -10.42 2.28 9.34
CA ARG A 16 -11.59 2.15 8.48
C ARG A 16 -12.49 0.99 8.89
N ALA A 17 -11.87 -0.13 9.28
CA ALA A 17 -12.60 -1.34 9.65
C ALA A 17 -13.13 -1.30 11.09
N GLY A 18 -12.61 -0.39 11.91
CA GLY A 18 -12.97 -0.29 13.33
C GLY A 18 -12.36 -1.39 14.20
N SER A 19 -11.43 -2.19 13.66
CA SER A 19 -10.85 -3.33 14.35
C SER A 19 -9.51 -3.72 13.74
N LEU A 20 -8.62 -4.26 14.55
CA LEU A 20 -7.35 -4.84 14.09
C LEU A 20 -7.51 -6.28 13.60
N ASP A 21 -8.70 -6.84 13.68
CA ASP A 21 -8.95 -8.27 13.43
C ASP A 21 -9.17 -8.60 11.96
N GLY A 22 -8.97 -7.64 11.05
CA GLY A 22 -9.24 -7.85 9.64
C GLY A 22 -8.15 -8.59 8.86
N LEU A 23 -6.98 -8.81 9.46
CA LEU A 23 -5.88 -9.48 8.77
C LEU A 23 -6.18 -10.96 8.59
N ARG A 24 -6.17 -11.41 7.34
CA ARG A 24 -6.45 -12.80 6.99
C ARG A 24 -5.19 -13.60 6.71
N ASP A 25 -4.20 -12.97 6.06
CA ASP A 25 -2.96 -13.64 5.65
C ASP A 25 -1.78 -12.71 5.79
N GLU A 26 -0.98 -12.94 6.83
CA GLU A 26 0.18 -12.09 7.13
C GLU A 26 1.26 -12.23 6.07
N GLY A 27 1.46 -13.41 5.51
CA GLY A 27 2.45 -13.63 4.46
C GLY A 27 2.14 -12.85 3.19
N LEU A 28 0.87 -12.79 2.82
CA LEU A 28 0.43 -11.99 1.67
C LEU A 28 0.59 -10.50 1.92
N LEU A 29 0.38 -10.06 3.16
CA LEU A 29 0.63 -8.66 3.53
C LEU A 29 2.11 -8.34 3.44
N ASP A 30 2.97 -9.17 4.01
CA ASP A 30 4.43 -8.98 3.97
C ASP A 30 4.93 -8.93 2.53
N SER A 31 4.44 -9.82 1.68
CA SER A 31 4.78 -9.83 0.26
C SER A 31 4.45 -8.50 -0.42
N ALA A 32 3.26 -7.96 -0.17
CA ALA A 32 2.82 -6.69 -0.75
C ALA A 32 3.70 -5.52 -0.27
N ILE A 33 4.08 -5.54 1.01
CA ILE A 33 4.90 -4.46 1.59
C ILE A 33 6.31 -4.45 1.00
N HIS A 34 6.90 -5.63 0.77
CA HIS A 34 8.28 -5.74 0.29
C HIS A 34 8.41 -5.63 -1.22
N ALA A 35 7.35 -5.90 -1.97
CA ALA A 35 7.40 -5.89 -3.43
C ALA A 35 7.93 -4.59 -4.04
N PRO A 36 7.58 -3.39 -3.52
CA PRO A 36 8.08 -2.14 -4.10
C PRO A 36 9.60 -1.99 -4.03
N MET A 37 10.25 -2.69 -3.12
CA MET A 37 11.71 -2.60 -2.91
C MET A 37 12.49 -3.72 -3.59
N GLN A 38 11.84 -4.53 -4.42
CA GLN A 38 12.50 -5.63 -5.11
C GLN A 38 13.56 -5.15 -6.09
N THR A 39 14.65 -5.92 -6.17
CA THR A 39 15.74 -5.67 -7.10
C THR A 39 15.99 -6.90 -7.95
N PHE A 40 16.62 -6.68 -9.11
CA PHE A 40 17.08 -7.74 -9.98
C PHE A 40 18.44 -7.35 -10.56
N GLY A 41 19.45 -8.19 -10.36
CA GLY A 41 20.79 -7.87 -10.84
C GLY A 41 21.36 -6.57 -10.25
N GLY A 42 20.98 -6.24 -9.00
CA GLY A 42 21.42 -5.03 -8.33
C GLY A 42 20.65 -3.78 -8.71
N GLN A 43 19.64 -3.89 -9.56
CA GLN A 43 18.83 -2.76 -9.98
C GLN A 43 17.41 -2.85 -9.43
N GLU A 44 16.86 -1.71 -9.05
CA GLU A 44 15.47 -1.65 -8.56
C GLU A 44 14.50 -1.91 -9.70
N LEU A 45 13.50 -2.77 -9.44
CA LEU A 45 12.41 -3.02 -10.41
C LEU A 45 11.46 -1.84 -10.51
N TYR A 46 11.29 -1.09 -9.42
CA TYR A 46 10.38 0.05 -9.34
C TYR A 46 11.18 1.26 -8.85
N PRO A 47 11.98 1.91 -9.74
CA PRO A 47 12.95 2.91 -9.29
C PRO A 47 12.37 4.24 -8.82
N SER A 48 11.19 4.64 -9.32
CA SER A 48 10.60 5.92 -8.91
C SER A 48 9.68 5.75 -7.72
N THR A 49 9.47 6.86 -7.00
CA THR A 49 8.52 6.89 -5.87
C THR A 49 7.12 6.51 -6.34
N LEU A 50 6.72 7.02 -7.49
CA LEU A 50 5.40 6.74 -8.05
C LEU A 50 5.23 5.26 -8.39
N GLU A 51 6.25 4.66 -9.01
CA GLU A 51 6.22 3.22 -9.33
C GLU A 51 6.14 2.37 -8.06
N LYS A 52 6.90 2.73 -7.03
CA LYS A 52 6.85 2.02 -5.74
C LYS A 52 5.49 2.12 -5.08
N ALA A 53 4.90 3.32 -5.10
CA ALA A 53 3.57 3.53 -4.54
C ALA A 53 2.52 2.69 -5.28
N ALA A 54 2.57 2.70 -6.60
CA ALA A 54 1.65 1.92 -7.43
C ALA A 54 1.81 0.41 -7.17
N ARG A 55 3.04 -0.07 -7.03
CA ARG A 55 3.30 -1.48 -6.75
C ARG A 55 2.77 -1.89 -5.38
N LEU A 56 2.93 -1.02 -4.37
CA LEU A 56 2.37 -1.27 -3.04
C LEU A 56 0.84 -1.40 -3.10
N GLY A 57 0.18 -0.44 -3.72
CA GLY A 57 -1.27 -0.46 -3.86
C GLY A 57 -1.76 -1.69 -4.63
N TYR A 58 -1.12 -1.99 -5.73
CA TYR A 58 -1.43 -3.17 -6.54
C TYR A 58 -1.29 -4.45 -5.72
N GLY A 59 -0.20 -4.59 -4.96
CA GLY A 59 0.04 -5.77 -4.14
C GLY A 59 -1.02 -5.97 -3.07
N LEU A 60 -1.42 -4.89 -2.41
CA LEU A 60 -2.46 -4.96 -1.38
C LEU A 60 -3.82 -5.35 -1.98
N ILE A 61 -4.14 -4.84 -3.15
CA ILE A 61 -5.39 -5.18 -3.83
C ILE A 61 -5.35 -6.63 -4.34
N ARG A 62 -4.26 -7.01 -4.97
CA ARG A 62 -4.11 -8.32 -5.62
C ARG A 62 -4.02 -9.46 -4.62
N ASN A 63 -3.23 -9.29 -3.56
CA ASN A 63 -2.96 -10.35 -2.61
C ASN A 63 -4.10 -10.61 -1.63
N HIS A 64 -5.00 -9.65 -1.46
CA HIS A 64 -6.13 -9.76 -0.54
C HIS A 64 -5.68 -10.20 0.87
N PRO A 65 -4.73 -9.48 1.51
CA PRO A 65 -4.27 -9.88 2.84
C PRO A 65 -5.31 -9.69 3.94
N PHE A 66 -6.31 -8.84 3.70
CA PHE A 66 -7.39 -8.59 4.66
C PHE A 66 -8.66 -9.30 4.24
N ALA A 67 -9.52 -9.56 5.20
CA ALA A 67 -10.83 -10.19 4.94
C ALA A 67 -11.72 -9.27 4.09
N ASP A 68 -11.58 -7.95 4.26
CA ASP A 68 -12.38 -6.97 3.56
C ASP A 68 -11.59 -5.66 3.41
N GLY A 69 -12.00 -4.82 2.47
CA GLY A 69 -11.43 -3.49 2.29
C GLY A 69 -10.08 -3.45 1.61
N ASN A 70 -9.67 -4.49 0.88
CA ASN A 70 -8.35 -4.55 0.23
C ASN A 70 -8.17 -3.46 -0.83
N LYS A 71 -9.17 -3.19 -1.65
CA LYS A 71 -9.09 -2.11 -2.65
C LYS A 71 -8.93 -0.76 -1.97
N ARG A 72 -9.67 -0.55 -0.90
CA ARG A 72 -9.64 0.71 -0.15
C ARG A 72 -8.31 0.93 0.55
N ILE A 73 -7.78 -0.10 1.22
CA ILE A 73 -6.48 0.03 1.88
C ILE A 73 -5.35 0.16 0.86
N GLY A 74 -5.42 -0.53 -0.27
CA GLY A 74 -4.43 -0.40 -1.34
C GLY A 74 -4.34 1.02 -1.87
N THR A 75 -5.49 1.64 -2.16
CA THR A 75 -5.54 3.02 -2.62
C THR A 75 -5.02 3.98 -1.55
N HIS A 76 -5.46 3.80 -0.31
CA HIS A 76 -5.05 4.67 0.80
C HIS A 76 -3.55 4.55 1.09
N ALA A 77 -3.02 3.33 1.12
CA ALA A 77 -1.60 3.10 1.37
C ALA A 77 -0.74 3.73 0.26
N MET A 78 -1.17 3.63 -0.98
CA MET A 78 -0.48 4.27 -2.10
C MET A 78 -0.38 5.78 -1.90
N LEU A 79 -1.48 6.43 -1.54
CA LEU A 79 -1.52 7.87 -1.32
C LEU A 79 -0.67 8.29 -0.12
N VAL A 80 -0.73 7.53 0.98
CA VAL A 80 0.08 7.80 2.16
C VAL A 80 1.56 7.62 1.85
N PHE A 81 1.92 6.56 1.10
CA PHE A 81 3.30 6.34 0.67
C PHE A 81 3.84 7.53 -0.12
N LEU A 82 3.06 8.03 -1.07
CA LEU A 82 3.45 9.21 -1.84
C LEU A 82 3.63 10.43 -0.94
N ALA A 83 2.68 10.66 -0.04
CA ALA A 83 2.71 11.82 0.85
C ALA A 83 3.94 11.81 1.78
N VAL A 84 4.26 10.67 2.39
CA VAL A 84 5.41 10.59 3.30
C VAL A 84 6.75 10.72 2.56
N ASN A 85 6.75 10.54 1.25
CA ASN A 85 7.93 10.73 0.41
C ASN A 85 7.91 12.07 -0.34
N GLY A 86 7.07 13.00 0.09
CA GLY A 86 7.06 14.37 -0.42
C GLY A 86 6.36 14.57 -1.75
N VAL A 87 5.58 13.60 -2.21
CA VAL A 87 4.83 13.72 -3.45
C VAL A 87 3.37 14.03 -3.14
N GLU A 88 2.90 15.18 -3.62
CA GLU A 88 1.51 15.59 -3.48
C GLU A 88 0.79 15.40 -4.82
N LEU A 89 -0.40 14.80 -4.75
CA LEU A 89 -1.24 14.63 -5.92
C LEU A 89 -2.49 15.47 -5.75
N THR A 90 -2.87 16.18 -6.82
CA THR A 90 -4.14 16.89 -6.87
C THR A 90 -5.19 15.93 -7.44
N TYR A 91 -6.24 15.70 -6.68
CA TYR A 91 -7.31 14.80 -7.10
C TYR A 91 -8.65 15.30 -6.57
N THR A 92 -9.73 14.85 -7.21
CA THR A 92 -11.10 15.13 -6.75
C THR A 92 -11.63 13.92 -6.01
N GLN A 93 -12.68 14.15 -5.20
CA GLN A 93 -13.39 13.08 -4.51
C GLN A 93 -13.89 12.02 -5.50
N THR A 94 -14.37 12.46 -6.65
CA THR A 94 -14.88 11.57 -7.70
C THR A 94 -13.78 10.66 -8.24
N GLN A 95 -12.58 11.18 -8.41
CA GLN A 95 -11.44 10.39 -8.90
C GLN A 95 -11.02 9.30 -7.91
N LEU A 96 -11.18 9.54 -6.61
CA LEU A 96 -10.82 8.57 -5.59
C LEU A 96 -11.88 7.50 -5.37
N SER A 97 -13.15 7.80 -5.64
CA SER A 97 -14.23 6.87 -5.35
C SER A 97 -14.34 5.75 -6.38
N ASP A 98 -13.63 5.83 -7.46
CA ASP A 98 -13.57 4.76 -8.48
C ASP A 98 -12.41 3.75 -8.21
#